data_a25d8d113f720694dec94fb07eab11e8
#
_entry.id   a25d8d113f720694dec94fb07eab11e8
#
_cell.length_a   1.000
_cell.length_b   1.000
_cell.length_c   1.000
_cell.angle_alpha   90.00
_cell.angle_beta   90.00
_cell.angle_gamma   90.00
#
_symmetry.space_group_name_H-M   'P 1'
#
loop_
_entity.id
_entity.type
_entity.pdbx_description
1 polymer ?
#
loop_
_entity_poly.entity_id
_entity_poly.type
_entity_poly.pdbx_seq_one_letter_code
_entity_poly.pdbx_strand_id
1 'polypeptide(L)'
;VTGVQTCALPISTRMQITVLKSKLHHARVTHSELEYEGSCAIDSALLKAAGIREYEQIHIYNLANGERFVTYAIRAEQGSGIISINGAAAHKAAPGDRIIICTYAVLSEQEAVKFQPALVYLDTDNRIVRQRNEIPVQVA
;
A
#
# COMPACT_ATOMS: atom_id res chain seq x y z
N VAL A 1 34.36 -22.53 -2.21
CA VAL A 1 34.18 -21.96 -2.62
C VAL A 1 34.04 -21.18 -2.89
N THR A 2 34.13 -21.25 -2.91
CA THR A 2 34.06 -20.42 -3.21
C THR A 2 33.60 -19.59 -3.69
N GLY A 3 33.44 -19.49 -3.82
CA GLY A 3 33.17 -18.65 -4.46
C GLY A 3 32.28 -17.94 -4.20
N VAL A 4 32.10 -18.09 -3.81
CA VAL A 4 31.32 -17.43 -3.61
C VAL A 4 31.29 -16.28 -3.38
N GLN A 5 31.52 -15.85 -3.34
CA GLN A 5 31.36 -14.78 -3.24
C GLN A 5 31.69 -13.81 -3.59
N THR A 6 31.84 -13.79 -4.00
CA THR A 6 32.06 -12.93 -4.45
C THR A 6 31.36 -12.19 -4.64
N CYS A 7 31.11 -12.59 -4.61
CA CYS A 7 30.36 -12.08 -5.06
C CYS A 7 30.12 -10.95 -5.00
N ALA A 8 30.30 -10.88 -5.50
CA ALA A 8 29.55 -9.75 -5.73
C ALA A 8 29.87 -8.62 -4.86
N LEU A 9 29.80 -7.50 -5.42
CA LEU A 9 29.87 -6.33 -4.62
C LEU A 9 28.80 -6.39 -3.57
N PRO A 10 29.13 -6.16 -2.36
CA PRO A 10 28.16 -6.10 -1.30
C PRO A 10 27.08 -5.09 -1.65
N ILE A 11 25.87 -5.48 -1.49
CA ILE A 11 24.73 -4.58 -1.69
C ILE A 11 24.83 -3.41 -0.72
N SER A 12 25.38 -3.65 0.47
CA SER A 12 25.54 -2.62 1.50
C SER A 12 26.40 -1.44 1.07
N THR A 13 27.21 -1.57 -0.01
CA THR A 13 27.99 -0.45 -0.52
C THR A 13 27.26 0.35 -1.59
N ARG A 14 26.07 -0.07 -1.97
CA ARG A 14 25.29 0.61 -2.99
C ARG A 14 24.24 1.50 -2.36
N MET A 15 24.01 2.63 -3.00
CA MET A 15 22.92 3.48 -2.60
C MET A 15 21.60 2.81 -2.91
N GLN A 16 20.67 2.88 -1.97
CA GLN A 16 19.32 2.38 -2.13
C GLN A 16 18.33 3.51 -1.93
N ILE A 17 17.24 3.46 -2.65
CA ILE A 17 16.18 4.45 -2.52
C ILE A 17 14.86 3.77 -2.23
N THR A 18 13.99 4.47 -1.53
CA THR A 18 12.65 4.00 -1.24
C THR A 18 11.71 4.63 -2.25
N VAL A 19 11.00 3.79 -2.99
CA VAL A 19 10.09 4.25 -4.04
C VAL A 19 8.68 3.73 -3.79
N LEU A 20 7.69 4.42 -4.33
CA LEU A 20 6.30 3.97 -4.27
C LEU A 20 6.17 2.65 -5.01
N LYS A 21 5.72 1.61 -4.33
CA LYS A 21 5.52 0.29 -4.92
C LYS A 21 4.09 0.12 -5.41
N SER A 22 3.11 0.53 -4.58
CA SER A 22 1.70 0.40 -4.95
C SER A 22 0.85 1.42 -4.23
N LYS A 23 -0.35 1.64 -4.76
CA LYS A 23 -1.26 2.63 -4.21
C LYS A 23 -2.69 2.19 -4.49
N LEU A 24 -3.50 2.15 -3.43
CA LEU A 24 -4.95 2.05 -3.55
C LEU A 24 -5.47 3.48 -3.35
N HIS A 25 -5.90 4.10 -4.44
CA HIS A 25 -6.27 5.51 -4.45
C HIS A 25 -7.75 5.70 -4.20
N HIS A 26 -8.08 6.53 -3.22
CA HIS A 26 -9.46 6.86 -2.85
C HIS A 26 -10.25 5.65 -2.37
N ALA A 27 -9.59 4.81 -1.57
CA ALA A 27 -10.27 3.74 -0.86
C ALA A 27 -11.21 4.34 0.18
N ARG A 28 -12.32 3.65 0.44
CA ARG A 28 -13.30 4.10 1.41
C ARG A 28 -13.27 3.17 2.61
N VAL A 29 -13.10 3.71 3.81
CA VAL A 29 -13.15 2.90 5.03
C VAL A 29 -14.56 2.38 5.22
N THR A 30 -14.71 1.07 5.38
CA THR A 30 -16.01 0.45 5.60
C THR A 30 -16.26 0.13 7.07
N HIS A 31 -15.19 -0.17 7.81
CA HIS A 31 -15.27 -0.56 9.23
C HIS A 31 -14.13 0.05 10.00
N SER A 32 -14.34 0.26 11.30
CA SER A 32 -13.32 0.75 12.21
C SER A 32 -13.52 -0.01 13.52
N GLU A 33 -12.65 -0.98 13.80
CA GLU A 33 -12.83 -1.96 14.88
C GLU A 33 -11.72 -1.83 15.91
N LEU A 34 -11.96 -1.00 16.91
CA LEU A 34 -10.97 -0.68 17.94
C LEU A 34 -10.47 -1.92 18.69
N GLU A 35 -11.35 -2.86 18.95
CA GLU A 35 -11.03 -4.04 19.78
C GLU A 35 -10.50 -5.23 18.98
N TYR A 36 -10.32 -5.09 17.68
CA TYR A 36 -9.75 -6.12 16.83
C TYR A 36 -8.23 -5.99 16.81
N GLU A 37 -7.55 -7.04 16.34
CA GLU A 37 -6.10 -6.97 16.21
C GLU A 37 -5.69 -5.83 15.28
N GLY A 38 -4.68 -5.06 15.69
CA GLY A 38 -4.22 -3.90 14.95
C GLY A 38 -3.78 -4.29 13.55
N SER A 39 -4.41 -3.69 12.53
CA SER A 39 -4.19 -4.04 11.13
C SER A 39 -5.13 -3.24 10.26
N CYS A 40 -5.01 -3.43 8.94
CA CYS A 40 -6.02 -2.96 8.01
C CYS A 40 -6.46 -4.16 7.18
N ALA A 41 -7.70 -4.58 7.33
CA ALA A 41 -8.24 -5.66 6.53
C ALA A 41 -8.70 -5.09 5.20
N ILE A 42 -8.19 -5.64 4.12
CA ILE A 42 -8.43 -5.15 2.76
C ILE A 42 -8.95 -6.29 1.91
N ASP A 43 -10.02 -6.03 1.16
CA ASP A 43 -10.56 -6.96 0.17
C ASP A 43 -9.41 -7.63 -0.60
N SER A 44 -9.39 -8.95 -0.62
CA SER A 44 -8.31 -9.73 -1.24
C SER A 44 -8.12 -9.39 -2.72
N ALA A 45 -9.20 -9.02 -3.42
CA ALA A 45 -9.08 -8.64 -4.82
C ALA A 45 -8.28 -7.35 -4.99
N LEU A 46 -8.41 -6.42 -4.03
CA LEU A 46 -7.66 -5.17 -4.05
C LEU A 46 -6.19 -5.40 -3.73
N LEU A 47 -5.91 -6.26 -2.75
CA LEU A 47 -4.54 -6.63 -2.41
C LEU A 47 -3.84 -7.24 -3.62
N LYS A 48 -4.53 -8.14 -4.32
CA LYS A 48 -3.98 -8.80 -5.50
C LYS A 48 -3.71 -7.79 -6.61
N ALA A 49 -4.66 -6.91 -6.88
CA ALA A 49 -4.50 -5.92 -7.94
C ALA A 49 -3.33 -4.98 -7.67
N ALA A 50 -3.12 -4.59 -6.42
CA ALA A 50 -2.06 -3.68 -6.04
C ALA A 50 -0.72 -4.40 -5.80
N GLY A 51 -0.72 -5.73 -5.75
CA GLY A 51 0.48 -6.49 -5.43
C GLY A 51 0.92 -6.33 -3.98
N ILE A 52 -0.04 -6.16 -3.08
CA ILE A 52 0.23 -6.05 -1.65
C ILE A 52 0.07 -7.43 -1.01
N ARG A 53 1.07 -7.84 -0.24
CA ARG A 53 1.05 -9.13 0.44
C ARG A 53 0.36 -8.99 1.79
N GLU A 54 -0.23 -10.09 2.26
CA GLU A 54 -0.71 -10.15 3.63
C GLU A 54 0.46 -9.93 4.58
N TYR A 55 0.24 -9.14 5.63
CA TYR A 55 1.23 -8.74 6.63
C TYR A 55 2.26 -7.71 6.13
N GLU A 56 2.15 -7.28 4.91
CA GLU A 56 3.03 -6.22 4.40
C GLU A 56 2.72 -4.90 5.08
N GLN A 57 3.75 -4.14 5.39
CA GLN A 57 3.60 -2.80 5.96
C GLN A 57 2.94 -1.89 4.93
N ILE A 58 1.95 -1.14 5.39
CA ILE A 58 1.25 -0.17 4.55
C ILE A 58 1.21 1.18 5.26
N HIS A 59 1.19 2.23 4.46
CA HIS A 59 1.00 3.59 4.91
C HIS A 59 -0.40 4.04 4.51
N ILE A 60 -1.13 4.61 5.45
CA ILE A 60 -2.50 5.07 5.19
C ILE A 60 -2.54 6.59 5.36
N TYR A 61 -3.09 7.25 4.37
CA TYR A 61 -3.23 8.71 4.36
C TYR A 61 -4.72 9.03 4.30
N ASN A 62 -5.24 9.65 5.36
CA ASN A 62 -6.66 9.93 5.47
C ASN A 62 -6.97 11.33 4.94
N LEU A 63 -7.74 11.38 3.84
CA LEU A 63 -8.09 12.65 3.22
C LEU A 63 -9.13 13.44 4.03
N ALA A 64 -9.87 12.76 4.90
CA ALA A 64 -10.91 13.42 5.69
C ALA A 64 -10.34 14.25 6.84
N ASN A 65 -9.24 13.81 7.44
CA ASN A 65 -8.69 14.48 8.63
C ASN A 65 -7.19 14.78 8.55
N GLY A 66 -6.53 14.38 7.47
CA GLY A 66 -5.10 14.62 7.30
C GLY A 66 -4.19 13.68 8.08
N GLU A 67 -4.73 12.72 8.80
CA GLU A 67 -3.92 11.77 9.55
C GLU A 67 -3.13 10.87 8.62
N ARG A 68 -1.90 10.57 9.04
CA ARG A 68 -0.99 9.70 8.30
C ARG A 68 -0.46 8.69 9.29
N PHE A 69 -0.64 7.41 9.01
CA PHE A 69 -0.22 6.37 9.95
C PHE A 69 0.21 5.11 9.21
N VAL A 70 0.94 4.27 9.94
CA VAL A 70 1.51 3.04 9.41
C VAL A 70 0.89 1.86 10.13
N THR A 71 0.54 0.82 9.37
CA THR A 71 0.03 -0.43 9.90
C THR A 71 0.44 -1.55 8.94
N TYR A 72 -0.24 -2.67 8.96
CA TYR A 72 0.01 -3.76 8.02
C TYR A 72 -1.31 -4.30 7.50
N ALA A 73 -1.24 -4.93 6.32
CA ALA A 73 -2.42 -5.44 5.64
C ALA A 73 -2.76 -6.86 6.10
N ILE A 74 -4.05 -7.13 6.24
CA ILE A 74 -4.57 -8.48 6.34
C ILE A 74 -5.66 -8.65 5.30
N ARG A 75 -5.99 -9.89 4.97
CA ARG A 75 -6.99 -10.16 3.94
C ARG A 75 -8.41 -10.03 4.48
N ALA A 76 -9.28 -9.41 3.70
CA ALA A 76 -10.71 -9.49 3.89
C ALA A 76 -11.30 -10.27 2.72
N GLU A 77 -12.55 -10.67 2.85
CA GLU A 77 -13.22 -11.52 1.86
C GLU A 77 -13.13 -10.92 0.45
N GLN A 78 -12.77 -11.75 -0.52
CA GLN A 78 -12.62 -11.32 -1.91
C GLN A 78 -13.94 -10.80 -2.46
N GLY A 79 -13.90 -9.63 -3.07
CA GLY A 79 -15.08 -9.02 -3.68
C GLY A 79 -15.99 -8.32 -2.68
N SER A 80 -15.62 -8.29 -1.41
CA SER A 80 -16.48 -7.69 -0.37
C SER A 80 -16.44 -6.16 -0.36
N GLY A 81 -15.39 -5.56 -0.91
CA GLY A 81 -15.18 -4.13 -0.79
C GLY A 81 -14.77 -3.69 0.60
N ILE A 82 -14.45 -4.62 1.49
CA ILE A 82 -14.11 -4.31 2.87
C ILE A 82 -12.76 -3.61 2.95
N ILE A 83 -12.72 -2.51 3.70
CA ILE A 83 -11.51 -1.87 4.18
C ILE A 83 -11.78 -1.51 5.63
N SER A 84 -11.22 -2.32 6.53
CA SER A 84 -11.46 -2.19 7.96
C SER A 84 -10.20 -1.75 8.67
N ILE A 85 -10.28 -0.63 9.38
CA ILE A 85 -9.16 -0.09 10.15
C ILE A 85 -9.30 -0.63 11.56
N ASN A 86 -8.33 -1.44 11.99
CA ASN A 86 -8.44 -2.22 13.22
C ASN A 86 -7.43 -1.79 14.27
N GLY A 87 -7.81 -1.96 15.54
CA GLY A 87 -6.93 -1.68 16.67
C GLY A 87 -6.73 -0.20 16.89
N ALA A 88 -5.55 0.18 17.34
CA ALA A 88 -5.24 1.57 17.66
C ALA A 88 -5.45 2.52 16.49
N ALA A 89 -5.24 2.06 15.28
CA ALA A 89 -5.43 2.86 14.07
C ALA A 89 -6.90 3.28 13.89
N ALA A 90 -7.84 2.59 14.54
CA ALA A 90 -9.24 2.95 14.45
C ALA A 90 -9.53 4.36 14.99
N HIS A 91 -8.63 4.89 15.81
CA HIS A 91 -8.75 6.27 16.29
C HIS A 91 -8.47 7.29 15.17
N LYS A 92 -7.88 6.88 14.08
CA LYS A 92 -7.43 7.80 13.03
C LYS A 92 -8.25 7.74 11.75
N ALA A 93 -9.21 6.83 11.68
CA ALA A 93 -10.05 6.70 10.51
C ALA A 93 -11.40 6.13 10.88
N ALA A 94 -12.46 6.74 10.38
CA ALA A 94 -13.84 6.34 10.64
C ALA A 94 -14.46 5.78 9.37
N PRO A 95 -15.50 4.93 9.51
CA PRO A 95 -16.24 4.47 8.33
C PRO A 95 -16.73 5.65 7.49
N GLY A 96 -16.56 5.52 6.18
CA GLY A 96 -16.88 6.57 5.23
C GLY A 96 -15.72 7.48 4.89
N ASP A 97 -14.64 7.46 5.66
CA ASP A 97 -13.47 8.28 5.34
C ASP A 97 -12.83 7.79 4.06
N ARG A 98 -12.38 8.75 3.26
CA ARG A 98 -11.65 8.46 2.02
C ARG A 98 -10.17 8.47 2.34
N ILE A 99 -9.51 7.37 2.01
CA ILE A 99 -8.09 7.18 2.35
C ILE A 99 -7.29 6.76 1.12
N ILE A 100 -5.99 6.87 1.25
CA ILE A 100 -5.03 6.36 0.27
C ILE A 100 -4.16 5.35 1.01
N ILE A 101 -3.98 4.17 0.42
CA ILE A 101 -3.13 3.13 1.00
C ILE A 101 -1.94 2.95 0.08
N CYS A 102 -0.73 3.12 0.62
CA CYS A 102 0.50 3.02 -0.15
C CYS A 102 1.44 1.98 0.43
N THR A 103 2.20 1.33 -0.45
CA THR A 103 3.34 0.53 -0.06
C THR A 103 4.58 1.03 -0.77
N TYR A 104 5.74 0.69 -0.23
CA TYR A 104 7.02 1.18 -0.72
C TYR A 104 7.99 0.03 -0.85
N ALA A 105 8.95 0.18 -1.74
CA ALA A 105 10.00 -0.81 -1.93
C ALA A 105 11.35 -0.12 -1.85
N VAL A 106 12.34 -0.82 -1.33
CA VAL A 106 13.72 -0.33 -1.26
C VAL A 106 14.47 -0.95 -2.42
N LEU A 107 14.93 -0.13 -3.34
CA LEU A 107 15.57 -0.57 -4.58
C LEU A 107 16.92 0.11 -4.76
N SER A 108 17.80 -0.54 -5.52
CA SER A 108 18.99 0.14 -6.02
C SER A 108 18.56 1.14 -7.09
N GLU A 109 19.43 2.09 -7.42
CA GLU A 109 19.11 3.04 -8.49
C GLU A 109 18.90 2.32 -9.81
N GLN A 110 19.66 1.25 -10.08
CA GLN A 110 19.49 0.48 -11.30
C GLN A 110 18.12 -0.18 -11.38
N GLU A 111 17.68 -0.77 -10.28
CA GLU A 111 16.35 -1.38 -10.22
C GLU A 111 15.26 -0.32 -10.38
N ALA A 112 15.47 0.83 -9.76
CA ALA A 112 14.46 1.90 -9.77
C ALA A 112 14.22 2.49 -11.16
N VAL A 113 15.23 2.46 -12.03
CA VAL A 113 15.10 3.02 -13.39
C VAL A 113 13.96 2.39 -14.16
N LYS A 114 13.76 1.09 -14.01
CA LYS A 114 12.72 0.35 -14.73
C LYS A 114 11.49 0.05 -13.89
N PHE A 115 11.53 0.40 -12.63
CA PHE A 115 10.44 0.05 -11.73
C PHE A 115 9.22 0.95 -11.99
N GLN A 116 8.05 0.33 -12.03
CA GLN A 116 6.80 1.06 -12.17
C GLN A 116 5.85 0.63 -11.05
N PRO A 117 5.21 1.59 -10.37
CA PRO A 117 4.28 1.25 -9.31
C PRO A 117 2.97 0.69 -9.85
N ALA A 118 2.27 -0.07 -9.00
CA ALA A 118 0.92 -0.53 -9.30
C ALA A 118 -0.05 0.47 -8.67
N LEU A 119 -0.76 1.21 -9.51
CA LEU A 119 -1.70 2.25 -9.07
C LEU A 119 -3.11 1.78 -9.36
N VAL A 120 -3.91 1.62 -8.31
CA VAL A 120 -5.27 1.11 -8.40
C VAL A 120 -6.23 2.19 -7.92
N TYR A 121 -7.16 2.57 -8.78
CA TYR A 121 -8.13 3.64 -8.50
C TYR A 121 -9.49 3.04 -8.20
N LEU A 122 -10.10 3.49 -7.13
CA LEU A 122 -11.34 2.90 -6.61
C LEU A 122 -12.49 3.90 -6.66
N ASP A 123 -13.70 3.37 -6.77
CA ASP A 123 -14.93 4.16 -6.62
C ASP A 123 -15.40 4.12 -5.15
N THR A 124 -16.58 4.69 -4.89
CA THR A 124 -17.10 4.79 -3.52
C THR A 124 -17.47 3.46 -2.90
N ASP A 125 -17.57 2.40 -3.70
CA ASP A 125 -17.86 1.05 -3.23
C ASP A 125 -16.60 0.19 -3.21
N ASN A 126 -15.43 0.81 -3.32
CA ASN A 126 -14.13 0.13 -3.37
C ASN A 126 -14.02 -0.83 -4.55
N ARG A 127 -14.68 -0.50 -5.65
CA ARG A 127 -14.53 -1.26 -6.90
C ARG A 127 -13.44 -0.61 -7.74
N ILE A 128 -12.67 -1.43 -8.43
CA ILE A 128 -11.59 -0.94 -9.27
C ILE A 128 -12.19 -0.31 -10.53
N VAL A 129 -11.89 0.97 -10.75
CA VAL A 129 -12.34 1.68 -11.94
C VAL A 129 -11.20 1.92 -12.92
N ARG A 130 -9.95 1.82 -12.47
CA ARG A 130 -8.79 2.03 -13.33
C ARG A 130 -7.54 1.48 -12.67
N GLN A 131 -6.60 1.04 -13.50
CA GLN A 131 -5.27 0.65 -13.06
C GLN A 131 -4.25 1.34 -13.95
N ARG A 132 -3.18 1.83 -13.35
CA ARG A 132 -2.09 2.51 -14.04
C ARG A 132 -0.76 2.07 -13.43
N ASN A 133 0.32 2.36 -14.14
CA ASN A 133 1.67 2.18 -13.61
C ASN A 133 2.49 3.47 -13.69
N GLU A 134 1.81 4.57 -13.93
CA GLU A 134 2.46 5.86 -14.11
C GLU A 134 1.50 6.98 -13.67
N ILE A 135 2.04 7.98 -13.00
CA ILE A 135 1.28 9.18 -12.62
C ILE A 135 1.65 10.27 -13.63
N PRO A 136 0.66 10.86 -14.33
CA PRO A 136 0.94 11.91 -15.29
C PRO A 136 1.64 13.10 -14.64
N VAL A 137 2.44 13.80 -15.41
CA VAL A 137 3.07 15.04 -14.96
C VAL A 137 1.98 16.05 -14.64
N GLN A 138 2.08 16.65 -13.45
CA GLN A 138 1.14 17.69 -13.05
C GLN A 138 1.44 18.97 -13.82
N VAL A 139 0.42 19.57 -14.40
CA VAL A 139 0.54 20.84 -15.11
C VAL A 139 -0.24 21.91 -14.36
N ALA A 140 0.17 23.16 -14.59
CA ALA A 140 -0.46 24.31 -13.91
C ALA A 140 -1.88 24.56 -14.43
#